data_f674433013b2facccf8b705874a35bca
#
_entry.id   f674433013b2facccf8b705874a35bca
#
_cell.length_a   1.000
_cell.length_b   1.000
_cell.length_c   1.000
_cell.angle_alpha   90.00
_cell.angle_beta   90.00
_cell.angle_gamma   90.00
#
_symmetry.space_group_name_H-M   'P 1'
#
loop_
_entity.id
_entity.type
_entity.pdbx_description
1 polymer ?
#
loop_
_entity_poly.entity_id
_entity_poly.type
_entity_poly.pdbx_seq_one_letter_code
_entity_poly.pdbx_strand_id
1 'polypeptide(L)'
;MKITLNRINDDFLFKCTNSQGNSILLDNTSQPGAKGVSPMESVLMAVAGCSGIDVVSILKKQRQEIKSFQAEVEGERVQVEDAKPFKSINVKFLLEGEIDPKKALKAAELSFEKYCSVSKTLEPNVEIGYEVYVNGEKI
;
A
#
# COMPACT_ATOMS: atom_id res chain seq x y z
N MET A 1 -0.02 20.08 -2.31
CA MET A 1 -0.88 18.87 -2.15
C MET A 1 -1.92 19.15 -1.07
N LYS A 2 -3.20 18.93 -1.33
CA LYS A 2 -4.29 19.23 -0.39
C LYS A 2 -5.38 18.16 -0.45
N ILE A 3 -5.84 17.71 0.69
CA ILE A 3 -6.99 16.82 0.88
C ILE A 3 -8.06 17.54 1.69
N THR A 4 -9.32 17.38 1.32
CA THR A 4 -10.48 17.85 2.07
C THR A 4 -11.25 16.64 2.58
N LEU A 5 -11.58 16.63 3.86
CA LEU A 5 -12.38 15.60 4.50
C LEU A 5 -13.73 16.16 4.90
N ASN A 6 -14.82 15.52 4.48
CA ASN A 6 -16.18 15.86 4.84
C ASN A 6 -16.87 14.67 5.50
N ARG A 7 -17.55 14.90 6.63
CA ARG A 7 -18.47 13.93 7.22
C ARG A 7 -19.74 13.87 6.38
N ILE A 8 -20.13 12.67 5.92
CA ILE A 8 -21.26 12.51 4.98
C ILE A 8 -22.46 11.72 5.55
N ASN A 9 -22.44 11.38 6.84
CA ASN A 9 -23.59 10.84 7.56
C ASN A 9 -23.62 11.38 9.00
N ASP A 10 -24.51 10.89 9.83
CA ASP A 10 -24.62 11.31 11.25
C ASP A 10 -23.67 10.53 12.18
N ASP A 11 -22.80 9.71 11.64
CA ASP A 11 -21.83 8.88 12.36
C ASP A 11 -20.40 9.19 11.92
N PHE A 12 -19.62 8.21 11.48
CA PHE A 12 -18.17 8.32 11.21
C PHE A 12 -17.78 8.16 9.75
N LEU A 13 -18.74 8.22 8.81
CA LEU A 13 -18.42 8.09 7.40
C LEU A 13 -17.86 9.41 6.86
N PHE A 14 -16.59 9.35 6.41
CA PHE A 14 -15.87 10.49 5.86
C PHE A 14 -15.56 10.28 4.39
N LYS A 15 -15.76 11.32 3.60
CA LYS A 15 -15.31 11.38 2.20
C LYS A 15 -14.07 12.26 2.13
N CYS A 16 -12.95 11.66 1.73
CA CYS A 16 -11.68 12.35 1.54
C CYS A 16 -11.47 12.59 0.06
N THR A 17 -11.32 13.85 -0.34
CA THR A 17 -11.25 14.26 -1.74
C THR A 17 -9.96 15.03 -2.00
N ASN A 18 -9.27 14.70 -3.10
CA ASN A 18 -8.10 15.45 -3.55
C ASN A 18 -8.50 16.69 -4.38
N SER A 19 -7.50 17.49 -4.79
CA SER A 19 -7.72 18.71 -5.57
C SER A 19 -8.30 18.44 -6.98
N GLN A 20 -8.23 17.23 -7.48
CA GLN A 20 -8.74 16.82 -8.80
C GLN A 20 -10.16 16.22 -8.72
N GLY A 21 -10.74 16.11 -7.54
CA GLY A 21 -12.08 15.59 -7.34
C GLY A 21 -12.16 14.07 -7.12
N ASN A 22 -11.04 13.35 -7.11
CA ASN A 22 -11.02 11.93 -6.77
C ASN A 22 -11.13 11.73 -5.26
N SER A 23 -11.84 10.69 -4.84
CA SER A 23 -12.14 10.48 -3.42
C SER A 23 -12.06 9.03 -2.98
N ILE A 24 -11.86 8.84 -1.68
CA ILE A 24 -12.01 7.59 -0.97
C ILE A 24 -12.92 7.79 0.24
N LEU A 25 -13.50 6.70 0.75
CA LEU A 25 -14.33 6.70 1.94
C LEU A 25 -13.56 6.07 3.11
N LEU A 26 -13.53 6.79 4.23
CA LEU A 26 -13.04 6.29 5.52
C LEU A 26 -14.21 6.16 6.49
N ASP A 27 -14.13 5.17 7.37
CA ASP A 27 -15.15 4.94 8.38
C ASP A 27 -14.53 4.38 9.67
N ASN A 28 -15.32 4.35 10.73
CA ASN A 28 -14.98 3.65 11.96
C ASN A 28 -15.35 2.17 11.81
N THR A 29 -14.36 1.31 11.64
CA THR A 29 -14.55 -0.14 11.46
C THR A 29 -14.66 -0.91 12.78
N SER A 30 -14.62 -0.25 13.94
CA SER A 30 -14.85 -0.88 15.24
C SER A 30 -16.31 -1.26 15.46
N GLN A 31 -17.22 -0.74 14.64
CA GLN A 31 -18.66 -1.04 14.66
C GLN A 31 -19.05 -1.84 13.41
N PRO A 32 -20.06 -2.75 13.50
CA PRO A 32 -20.58 -3.43 12.32
C PRO A 32 -21.22 -2.45 11.34
N GLY A 33 -21.17 -2.76 10.04
CA GLY A 33 -21.81 -1.97 8.99
C GLY A 33 -21.00 -0.79 8.48
N ALA A 34 -19.69 -0.75 8.72
CA ALA A 34 -18.80 0.26 8.14
C ALA A 34 -18.91 0.28 6.60
N LYS A 35 -18.99 1.47 6.01
CA LYS A 35 -19.14 1.68 4.57
C LYS A 35 -17.86 2.20 3.90
N GLY A 36 -16.80 2.39 4.66
CA GLY A 36 -15.49 2.79 4.22
C GLY A 36 -14.41 1.95 4.87
N VAL A 37 -13.16 2.19 4.46
CA VAL A 37 -12.00 1.55 5.10
C VAL A 37 -11.62 2.29 6.37
N SER A 38 -10.95 1.61 7.30
CA SER A 38 -10.38 2.30 8.46
C SER A 38 -9.21 3.19 8.05
N PRO A 39 -8.91 4.27 8.78
CA PRO A 39 -7.71 5.08 8.53
C PRO A 39 -6.42 4.25 8.53
N MET A 40 -6.30 3.25 9.41
CA MET A 40 -5.11 2.40 9.46
C MET A 40 -5.01 1.47 8.25
N GLU A 41 -6.13 0.94 7.72
CA GLU A 41 -6.14 0.20 6.45
C GLU A 41 -5.70 1.09 5.28
N SER A 42 -6.06 2.37 5.28
CA SER A 42 -5.64 3.31 4.23
C SER A 42 -4.12 3.52 4.20
N VAL A 43 -3.44 3.40 5.33
CA VAL A 43 -1.96 3.42 5.39
C VAL A 43 -1.38 2.21 4.66
N LEU A 44 -1.93 1.02 4.88
CA LEU A 44 -1.51 -0.20 4.14
C LEU A 44 -1.76 -0.07 2.65
N MET A 45 -2.92 0.48 2.27
CA MET A 45 -3.25 0.76 0.86
C MET A 45 -2.27 1.75 0.23
N ALA A 46 -1.85 2.78 0.97
CA ALA A 46 -0.86 3.75 0.51
C ALA A 46 0.51 3.09 0.26
N VAL A 47 0.97 2.22 1.15
CA VAL A 47 2.22 1.45 0.97
C VAL A 47 2.12 0.57 -0.28
N ALA A 48 1.02 -0.19 -0.43
CA ALA A 48 0.79 -1.04 -1.60
C ALA A 48 0.76 -0.24 -2.91
N GLY A 49 0.01 0.88 -2.91
CA GLY A 49 -0.15 1.71 -4.10
C GLY A 49 1.15 2.36 -4.53
N CYS A 50 1.88 2.96 -3.61
CA CYS A 50 3.15 3.63 -3.90
C CYS A 50 4.20 2.65 -4.43
N SER A 51 4.44 1.55 -3.71
CA SER A 51 5.40 0.53 -4.12
C SER A 51 4.95 -0.21 -5.40
N GLY A 52 3.64 -0.45 -5.55
CA GLY A 52 3.07 -1.06 -6.76
C GLY A 52 3.29 -0.22 -8.01
N ILE A 53 3.08 1.09 -7.94
CA ILE A 53 3.36 2.01 -9.04
C ILE A 53 4.83 1.93 -9.46
N ASP A 54 5.74 1.90 -8.49
CA ASP A 54 7.18 1.79 -8.77
C ASP A 54 7.51 0.47 -9.47
N VAL A 55 7.06 -0.65 -8.91
CA VAL A 55 7.33 -1.99 -9.47
C VAL A 55 6.82 -2.10 -10.91
N VAL A 56 5.57 -1.70 -11.15
CA VAL A 56 4.98 -1.73 -12.49
C VAL A 56 5.75 -0.81 -13.45
N SER A 57 6.08 0.40 -13.02
CA SER A 57 6.83 1.36 -13.83
C SER A 57 8.21 0.84 -14.22
N ILE A 58 8.96 0.26 -13.28
CA ILE A 58 10.30 -0.30 -13.50
C ILE A 58 10.23 -1.47 -14.47
N LEU A 59 9.30 -2.42 -14.25
CA LEU A 59 9.14 -3.59 -15.11
C LEU A 59 8.73 -3.22 -16.54
N LYS A 60 7.83 -2.23 -16.69
CA LYS A 60 7.46 -1.71 -18.02
C LYS A 60 8.64 -1.08 -18.75
N LYS A 61 9.46 -0.28 -18.08
CA LYS A 61 10.70 0.29 -18.65
C LYS A 61 11.70 -0.78 -19.06
N GLN A 62 11.72 -1.91 -18.37
CA GLN A 62 12.54 -3.07 -18.69
C GLN A 62 11.90 -4.02 -19.72
N ARG A 63 10.78 -3.60 -20.34
CA ARG A 63 10.06 -4.36 -21.36
C ARG A 63 9.59 -5.74 -20.88
N GLN A 64 9.24 -5.84 -19.59
CA GLN A 64 8.61 -7.05 -19.05
C GLN A 64 7.10 -6.99 -19.30
N GLU A 65 6.49 -8.13 -19.65
CA GLU A 65 5.06 -8.23 -19.90
C GLU A 65 4.34 -8.67 -18.63
N ILE A 66 3.63 -7.73 -18.00
CA ILE A 66 2.83 -7.98 -16.81
C ILE A 66 1.40 -8.33 -17.27
N LYS A 67 0.94 -9.54 -17.02
CA LYS A 67 -0.44 -9.98 -17.25
C LYS A 67 -1.33 -9.73 -16.04
N SER A 68 -0.80 -9.95 -14.85
CA SER A 68 -1.48 -9.72 -13.58
C SER A 68 -0.52 -9.17 -12.54
N PHE A 69 -1.02 -8.24 -11.74
CA PHE A 69 -0.31 -7.68 -10.59
C PHE A 69 -1.27 -7.62 -9.40
N GLN A 70 -0.85 -8.23 -8.31
CA GLN A 70 -1.55 -8.15 -7.03
C GLN A 70 -0.54 -7.86 -5.93
N ALA A 71 -0.93 -7.07 -4.93
CA ALA A 71 -0.17 -6.89 -3.71
C ALA A 71 -1.07 -7.25 -2.51
N GLU A 72 -0.57 -8.12 -1.66
CA GLU A 72 -1.15 -8.39 -0.33
C GLU A 72 -0.31 -7.65 0.70
N VAL A 73 -0.94 -6.93 1.61
CA VAL A 73 -0.22 -6.12 2.62
C VAL A 73 -0.76 -6.44 4.00
N GLU A 74 0.14 -6.82 4.88
CA GLU A 74 -0.17 -7.08 6.28
C GLU A 74 0.60 -6.13 7.18
N GLY A 75 -0.06 -5.62 8.22
CA GLY A 75 0.55 -4.75 9.21
C GLY A 75 0.38 -5.29 10.62
N GLU A 76 1.45 -5.30 11.40
CA GLU A 76 1.43 -5.58 12.82
C GLU A 76 1.40 -4.26 13.60
N ARG A 77 0.42 -4.13 14.49
CA ARG A 77 0.24 -2.94 15.33
C ARG A 77 0.74 -3.22 16.75
N VAL A 78 1.26 -2.18 17.39
CA VAL A 78 1.76 -2.24 18.78
C VAL A 78 1.13 -1.11 19.59
N GLN A 79 0.79 -1.42 20.86
CA GLN A 79 0.27 -0.40 21.77
C GLN A 79 1.39 0.57 22.19
N VAL A 80 1.15 1.86 21.98
CA VAL A 80 2.01 2.96 22.43
C VAL A 80 1.14 3.98 23.12
N GLU A 81 1.17 4.02 24.45
CA GLU A 81 0.25 4.82 25.27
C GLU A 81 -1.21 4.50 24.92
N ASP A 82 -1.99 5.49 24.47
CA ASP A 82 -3.38 5.33 24.07
C ASP A 82 -3.54 5.05 22.58
N ALA A 83 -2.46 5.04 21.81
CA ALA A 83 -2.46 4.79 20.38
C ALA A 83 -1.98 3.36 20.04
N LYS A 84 -2.29 2.93 18.82
CA LYS A 84 -1.86 1.62 18.32
C LYS A 84 -1.31 1.73 16.89
N PRO A 85 -0.11 2.32 16.73
CA PRO A 85 0.53 2.46 15.41
C PRO A 85 1.03 1.12 14.86
N PHE A 86 1.40 1.11 13.58
CA PHE A 86 2.12 -0.02 13.00
C PHE A 86 3.55 -0.10 13.55
N LYS A 87 3.94 -1.30 13.94
CA LYS A 87 5.33 -1.68 14.23
C LYS A 87 6.03 -2.15 12.96
N SER A 88 5.35 -2.97 12.17
CA SER A 88 5.87 -3.51 10.93
C SER A 88 4.77 -3.63 9.87
N ILE A 89 5.18 -3.56 8.61
CA ILE A 89 4.32 -3.78 7.44
C ILE A 89 5.06 -4.71 6.49
N ASN A 90 4.41 -5.74 5.98
CA ASN A 90 4.96 -6.63 4.98
C ASN A 90 4.11 -6.59 3.70
N VAL A 91 4.77 -6.43 2.56
CA VAL A 91 4.14 -6.38 1.23
C VAL A 91 4.53 -7.62 0.44
N LYS A 92 3.55 -8.37 -0.01
CA LYS A 92 3.75 -9.54 -0.86
C LYS A 92 3.26 -9.22 -2.27
N PHE A 93 4.18 -9.14 -3.22
CA PHE A 93 3.85 -8.94 -4.63
C PHE A 93 3.62 -10.28 -5.33
N LEU A 94 2.51 -10.38 -6.04
CA LEU A 94 2.11 -11.53 -6.83
C LEU A 94 2.02 -11.08 -8.30
N LEU A 95 2.98 -11.51 -9.10
CA LEU A 95 3.13 -11.11 -10.49
C LEU A 95 2.93 -12.30 -11.42
N GLU A 96 2.17 -12.10 -12.49
CA GLU A 96 2.04 -13.08 -13.56
C GLU A 96 2.39 -12.43 -14.90
N GLY A 97 3.02 -13.18 -15.77
CA GLY A 97 3.38 -12.74 -17.12
C GLY A 97 4.76 -13.21 -17.57
N GLU A 98 5.23 -12.64 -18.65
CA GLU A 98 6.59 -12.85 -19.15
C GLU A 98 7.56 -11.89 -18.43
N ILE A 99 7.93 -12.28 -17.21
CA ILE A 99 8.71 -11.46 -16.27
C ILE A 99 9.92 -12.26 -15.81
N ASP A 100 11.10 -11.68 -16.00
CA ASP A 100 12.33 -12.19 -15.42
C ASP A 100 12.27 -12.05 -13.89
N PRO A 101 12.36 -13.15 -13.12
CA PRO A 101 12.28 -13.12 -11.66
C PRO A 101 13.30 -12.18 -11.01
N LYS A 102 14.52 -12.09 -11.54
CA LYS A 102 15.56 -11.20 -11.02
C LYS A 102 15.20 -9.72 -11.21
N LYS A 103 14.56 -9.40 -12.33
CA LYS A 103 14.07 -8.04 -12.59
C LYS A 103 12.92 -7.68 -11.69
N ALA A 104 12.00 -8.63 -11.41
CA ALA A 104 10.91 -8.42 -10.47
C ALA A 104 11.43 -8.14 -9.05
N LEU A 105 12.35 -8.96 -8.57
CA LEU A 105 12.97 -8.76 -7.26
C LEU A 105 13.70 -7.41 -7.19
N LYS A 106 14.47 -7.07 -8.21
CA LYS A 106 15.18 -5.79 -8.27
C LYS A 106 14.24 -4.58 -8.32
N ALA A 107 13.09 -4.71 -8.97
CA ALA A 107 12.08 -3.65 -9.01
C ALA A 107 11.49 -3.38 -7.61
N ALA A 108 11.18 -4.43 -6.86
CA ALA A 108 10.72 -4.30 -5.47
C ALA A 108 11.80 -3.68 -4.57
N GLU A 109 13.02 -4.20 -4.65
CA GLU A 109 14.18 -3.66 -3.92
C GLU A 109 14.34 -2.15 -4.17
N LEU A 110 14.36 -1.71 -5.42
CA LEU A 110 14.51 -0.30 -5.78
C LEU A 110 13.35 0.56 -5.28
N SER A 111 12.12 0.04 -5.27
CA SER A 111 10.99 0.76 -4.72
C SER A 111 11.21 1.07 -3.24
N PHE A 112 11.47 0.06 -2.42
CA PHE A 112 11.57 0.24 -0.96
C PHE A 112 12.86 0.94 -0.53
N GLU A 113 13.98 0.69 -1.20
CA GLU A 113 15.25 1.35 -0.85
C GLU A 113 15.33 2.80 -1.33
N LYS A 114 14.69 3.14 -2.45
CA LYS A 114 14.93 4.40 -3.13
C LYS A 114 13.70 5.23 -3.46
N TYR A 115 12.63 4.66 -3.99
CA TYR A 115 11.57 5.41 -4.67
C TYR A 115 10.27 5.58 -3.88
N CYS A 116 9.87 4.61 -3.05
CA CYS A 116 8.60 4.66 -2.36
C CYS A 116 8.56 5.76 -1.28
N SER A 117 7.95 6.89 -1.61
CA SER A 117 7.83 8.03 -0.70
C SER A 117 7.00 7.70 0.55
N VAL A 118 5.98 6.84 0.42
CA VAL A 118 5.17 6.42 1.58
C VAL A 118 6.03 5.64 2.57
N SER A 119 6.82 4.66 2.10
CA SER A 119 7.73 3.90 2.95
C SER A 119 8.75 4.81 3.63
N LYS A 120 9.34 5.74 2.90
CA LYS A 120 10.28 6.72 3.46
C LYS A 120 9.65 7.63 4.52
N THR A 121 8.36 7.94 4.37
CA THR A 121 7.62 8.71 5.36
C THR A 121 7.40 7.92 6.66
N LEU A 122 7.17 6.62 6.56
CA LEU A 122 6.91 5.73 7.71
C LEU A 122 8.19 5.28 8.42
N GLU A 123 9.29 5.12 7.68
CA GLU A 123 10.60 4.75 8.24
C GLU A 123 11.23 5.92 9.04
N PRO A 124 12.04 5.62 10.05
CA PRO A 124 12.41 4.31 10.58
C PRO A 124 11.42 3.73 11.61
N ASN A 125 10.34 4.44 11.95
CA ASN A 125 9.41 4.04 13.02
C ASN A 125 8.64 2.76 12.70
N VAL A 126 8.43 2.48 11.40
CA VAL A 126 7.76 1.26 10.92
C VAL A 126 8.77 0.45 10.13
N GLU A 127 8.96 -0.81 10.52
CA GLU A 127 9.78 -1.77 9.76
C GLU A 127 8.98 -2.25 8.55
N ILE A 128 9.51 -2.07 7.34
CA ILE A 128 8.82 -2.45 6.11
C ILE A 128 9.60 -3.55 5.40
N GLY A 129 8.96 -4.70 5.24
CA GLY A 129 9.47 -5.86 4.51
C GLY A 129 8.67 -6.13 3.23
N TYR A 130 9.24 -6.95 2.35
CA TYR A 130 8.55 -7.37 1.14
C TYR A 130 8.94 -8.78 0.69
N GLU A 131 8.05 -9.41 -0.06
CA GLU A 131 8.25 -10.68 -0.74
C GLU A 131 7.79 -10.54 -2.19
N VAL A 132 8.43 -11.27 -3.10
CA VAL A 132 8.10 -11.26 -4.53
C VAL A 132 7.84 -12.66 -5.02
N TYR A 133 6.73 -12.84 -5.72
CA TYR A 133 6.33 -14.07 -6.39
C TYR A 133 6.13 -13.78 -7.87
N VAL A 134 6.67 -14.63 -8.72
CA VAL A 134 6.50 -14.57 -10.19
C VAL A 134 5.95 -15.90 -10.66
N ASN A 135 4.78 -15.87 -11.32
CA ASN A 135 4.09 -17.06 -11.82
C ASN A 135 3.93 -18.17 -10.75
N GLY A 136 3.60 -17.74 -9.51
CA GLY A 136 3.38 -18.62 -8.38
C GLY A 136 4.62 -19.07 -7.61
N GLU A 137 5.82 -18.72 -8.07
CA GLU A 137 7.08 -19.07 -7.40
C GLU A 137 7.65 -17.89 -6.62
N LYS A 138 8.02 -18.12 -5.37
CA LYS A 138 8.74 -17.13 -4.55
C LYS A 138 10.17 -16.98 -5.05
N ILE A 139 10.59 -15.72 -5.19
CA ILE A 139 11.94 -15.39 -5.65
C ILE A 139 12.87 -15.12 -4.46
#